data_22c669fe9bff1d98dc72a15ea950392b
#
_entry.id   22c669fe9bff1d98dc72a15ea950392b
#
_cell.length_a   1.000
_cell.length_b   1.000
_cell.length_c   1.000
_cell.angle_alpha   90.00
_cell.angle_beta   90.00
_cell.angle_gamma   90.00
#
_symmetry.space_group_name_H-M   'P 1'
#
loop_
_entity.id
_entity.type
_entity.pdbx_description
1 polymer ?
#
loop_
_entity_poly.entity_id
_entity_poly.type
_entity_poly.pdbx_seq_one_letter_code
_entity_poly.pdbx_strand_id
1 'polypeptide(L)'
;QLMHAGAIASNDRKAFLFPAQSGSGKSTTTCTLFEEGYHYLGDDYILVDTDRNIVYKLYGTTKMEWDNLESRFPHLLSATINSQVRPNQKGILYLGAQNSSIISNTIHAVIVPILGSSDSGFSRSTVPNSIMAVAPTTLHHLPHHRNESYKKIKKLLSKTPNFIWRLPKDKKHIIQQFHTFQNESI
;
A
#
# COMPACT_ATOMS: atom_id res chain seq x y z
N GLN A 1 13.66 2.29 8.13
CA GLN A 1 12.71 1.40 8.80
C GLN A 1 12.00 0.53 7.76
N LEU A 2 12.07 -0.78 7.89
CA LEU A 2 11.23 -1.70 7.13
C LEU A 2 9.78 -1.61 7.65
N MET A 3 8.81 -1.55 6.76
CA MET A 3 7.40 -1.40 7.10
C MET A 3 6.54 -2.31 6.24
N HIS A 4 5.59 -3.02 6.86
CA HIS A 4 4.63 -3.84 6.11
C HIS A 4 3.50 -2.96 5.59
N ALA A 5 3.62 -2.57 4.33
CA ALA A 5 2.67 -1.69 3.66
C ALA A 5 2.76 -1.85 2.14
N GLY A 6 1.68 -1.53 1.44
CA GLY A 6 1.74 -1.18 0.03
C GLY A 6 2.16 0.26 -0.15
N ALA A 7 2.74 0.60 -1.30
CA ALA A 7 3.10 1.98 -1.62
C ALA A 7 3.04 2.25 -3.13
N ILE A 8 2.53 3.42 -3.45
CA ILE A 8 2.51 4.00 -4.80
C ILE A 8 3.02 5.43 -4.76
N ALA A 9 3.38 5.98 -5.91
CA ALA A 9 3.65 7.40 -6.06
C ALA A 9 2.96 7.99 -7.28
N SER A 10 2.59 9.25 -7.20
CA SER A 10 2.11 10.04 -8.33
C SER A 10 3.27 10.59 -9.16
N ASN A 11 2.96 11.10 -10.35
CA ASN A 11 3.96 11.70 -11.26
C ASN A 11 4.65 12.94 -10.66
N ASP A 12 3.99 13.66 -9.75
CA ASP A 12 4.53 14.80 -9.02
C ASP A 12 5.34 14.38 -7.78
N ARG A 13 5.75 13.10 -7.70
CA ARG A 13 6.63 12.51 -6.67
C ARG A 13 6.03 12.47 -5.26
N LYS A 14 4.73 12.50 -5.11
CA LYS A 14 4.05 12.27 -3.84
C LYS A 14 3.79 10.78 -3.63
N ALA A 15 4.32 10.21 -2.57
CA ALA A 15 4.10 8.80 -2.23
C ALA A 15 2.98 8.64 -1.21
N PHE A 16 2.18 7.59 -1.41
CA PHE A 16 1.08 7.19 -0.54
C PHE A 16 1.35 5.79 0.00
N LEU A 17 1.34 5.65 1.31
CA LEU A 17 1.57 4.38 2.00
C LEU A 17 0.26 3.78 2.46
N PHE A 18 0.09 2.48 2.24
CA PHE A 18 -1.10 1.71 2.62
C PHE A 18 -0.73 0.62 3.64
N PRO A 19 -0.47 0.97 4.92
CA PRO A 19 -0.22 -0.02 5.95
C PRO A 19 -1.53 -0.66 6.38
N ALA A 20 -1.59 -1.98 6.39
CA ALA A 20 -2.71 -2.72 6.94
C ALA A 20 -2.40 -4.22 7.04
N GLN A 21 -3.25 -4.96 7.75
CA GLN A 21 -3.16 -6.41 7.86
C GLN A 21 -3.43 -7.12 6.52
N SER A 22 -3.10 -8.40 6.45
CA SER A 22 -3.46 -9.23 5.28
C SER A 22 -4.99 -9.26 5.11
N GLY A 23 -5.45 -9.24 3.86
CA GLY A 23 -6.88 -9.22 3.55
C GLY A 23 -7.56 -7.85 3.64
N SER A 24 -6.86 -6.78 3.97
CA SER A 24 -7.42 -5.42 4.06
C SER A 24 -7.62 -4.69 2.72
N GLY A 25 -7.20 -5.29 1.61
CA GLY A 25 -7.28 -4.69 0.28
C GLY A 25 -6.01 -3.96 -0.19
N LYS A 26 -4.89 -3.99 0.56
CA LYS A 26 -3.62 -3.35 0.17
C LYS A 26 -3.20 -3.65 -1.27
N SER A 27 -2.96 -4.94 -1.56
CA SER A 27 -2.44 -5.38 -2.87
C SER A 27 -3.42 -5.06 -4.01
N THR A 28 -4.72 -5.19 -3.76
CA THR A 28 -5.75 -4.81 -4.73
C THR A 28 -5.72 -3.30 -4.99
N THR A 29 -5.60 -2.48 -3.95
CA THR A 29 -5.54 -1.03 -4.07
C THR A 29 -4.28 -0.57 -4.79
N THR A 30 -3.10 -1.07 -4.39
CA THR A 30 -1.83 -0.71 -5.04
C THR A 30 -1.80 -1.13 -6.51
N CYS A 31 -2.32 -2.33 -6.84
CA CYS A 31 -2.42 -2.81 -8.21
C CYS A 31 -3.41 -1.99 -9.04
N THR A 32 -4.58 -1.65 -8.48
CA THR A 32 -5.58 -0.79 -9.15
C THR A 32 -5.00 0.58 -9.49
N LEU A 33 -4.32 1.22 -8.54
CA LEU A 33 -3.73 2.53 -8.76
C LEU A 33 -2.50 2.49 -9.69
N PHE A 34 -1.73 1.39 -9.65
CA PHE A 34 -0.65 1.16 -10.60
C PHE A 34 -1.17 1.10 -12.05
N GLU A 35 -2.28 0.40 -12.31
CA GLU A 35 -2.89 0.36 -13.65
C GLU A 35 -3.46 1.71 -14.10
N GLU A 36 -3.80 2.58 -13.16
CA GLU A 36 -4.22 3.98 -13.42
C GLU A 36 -3.04 4.92 -13.71
N GLY A 37 -1.82 4.40 -13.71
CA GLY A 37 -0.62 5.15 -14.06
C GLY A 37 0.20 5.67 -12.89
N TYR A 38 -0.14 5.30 -11.65
CA TYR A 38 0.72 5.57 -10.50
C TYR A 38 1.97 4.68 -10.52
N HIS A 39 3.07 5.19 -10.03
CA HIS A 39 4.30 4.42 -9.90
C HIS A 39 4.23 3.43 -8.74
N TYR A 40 4.47 2.16 -9.01
CA TYR A 40 4.52 1.12 -8.01
C TYR A 40 5.84 1.19 -7.22
N LEU A 41 5.78 1.36 -5.90
CA LEU A 41 6.94 1.39 -5.01
C LEU A 41 7.12 0.10 -4.21
N GLY A 42 6.05 -0.64 -3.97
CA GLY A 42 6.11 -1.92 -3.27
C GLY A 42 4.76 -2.37 -2.73
N ASP A 43 4.74 -3.65 -2.32
CA ASP A 43 3.65 -4.28 -1.57
C ASP A 43 4.27 -5.33 -0.65
N ASP A 44 3.63 -5.69 0.45
CA ASP A 44 4.16 -6.47 1.57
C ASP A 44 5.23 -5.73 2.39
N TYR A 45 6.36 -5.31 1.80
CA TYR A 45 7.41 -4.59 2.51
C TYR A 45 7.95 -3.42 1.69
N ILE A 46 8.08 -2.29 2.36
CA ILE A 46 8.70 -1.06 1.86
C ILE A 46 9.78 -0.59 2.83
N LEU A 47 10.75 0.14 2.34
CA LEU A 47 11.78 0.77 3.17
C LEU A 47 11.49 2.25 3.33
N VAL A 48 11.45 2.73 4.58
CA VAL A 48 11.12 4.13 4.91
C VAL A 48 12.26 4.79 5.69
N ASP A 49 12.71 5.94 5.20
CA ASP A 49 13.51 6.88 5.97
C ASP A 49 12.56 7.81 6.74
N THR A 50 12.41 7.54 8.03
CA THR A 50 11.48 8.28 8.89
C THR A 50 12.01 9.67 9.30
N ASP A 51 13.30 9.94 9.07
CA ASP A 51 13.90 11.24 9.34
C ASP A 51 13.66 12.21 8.19
N ARG A 52 13.86 11.72 6.96
CA ARG A 52 13.68 12.47 5.72
C ARG A 52 12.27 12.40 5.14
N ASN A 53 11.42 11.56 5.71
CA ASN A 53 10.06 11.29 5.21
C ASN A 53 10.06 10.76 3.75
N ILE A 54 10.95 9.80 3.47
CA ILE A 54 11.13 9.21 2.14
C ILE A 54 10.80 7.73 2.19
N VAL A 55 10.08 7.23 1.18
CA VAL A 55 9.92 5.79 0.93
C VAL A 55 10.78 5.36 -0.25
N TYR A 56 11.42 4.20 -0.11
CA TYR A 56 12.24 3.57 -1.14
C TYR A 56 11.55 2.30 -1.66
N LYS A 57 11.61 2.10 -2.97
CA LYS A 57 11.21 0.86 -3.61
C LYS A 57 12.15 -0.27 -3.16
N LEU A 58 11.57 -1.34 -2.63
CA LEU A 58 12.34 -2.50 -2.16
C LEU A 58 12.16 -3.70 -3.10
N TYR A 59 10.92 -4.04 -3.43
CA TYR A 59 10.58 -5.16 -4.31
C TYR A 59 9.65 -4.71 -5.42
N GLY A 60 9.79 -5.32 -6.60
CA GLY A 60 8.91 -5.10 -7.75
C GLY A 60 7.73 -6.08 -7.83
N THR A 61 7.54 -6.92 -6.82
CA THR A 61 6.51 -7.96 -6.81
C THR A 61 5.34 -7.61 -5.92
N THR A 62 4.14 -8.03 -6.32
CA THR A 62 2.94 -8.07 -5.48
C THR A 62 2.39 -9.49 -5.40
N LYS A 63 1.67 -9.79 -4.33
CA LYS A 63 0.99 -11.08 -4.12
C LYS A 63 -0.50 -10.84 -3.96
N MET A 64 -1.30 -11.58 -4.72
CA MET A 64 -2.75 -11.46 -4.71
C MET A 64 -3.43 -12.82 -4.67
N GLU A 65 -4.55 -12.91 -3.94
CA GLU A 65 -5.41 -14.10 -3.99
C GLU A 65 -5.90 -14.34 -5.43
N TRP A 66 -5.98 -15.60 -5.86
CA TRP A 66 -6.35 -15.94 -7.24
C TRP A 66 -7.74 -15.44 -7.61
N ASP A 67 -8.72 -15.56 -6.73
CA ASP A 67 -10.07 -15.06 -6.98
C ASP A 67 -10.10 -13.57 -7.28
N ASN A 68 -9.26 -12.79 -6.58
CA ASN A 68 -9.11 -11.36 -6.84
C ASN A 68 -8.37 -11.10 -8.16
N LEU A 69 -7.39 -11.92 -8.48
CA LEU A 69 -6.63 -11.80 -9.72
C LEU A 69 -7.54 -12.11 -10.92
N GLU A 70 -8.27 -13.23 -10.89
CA GLU A 70 -9.20 -13.63 -11.93
C GLU A 70 -10.36 -12.66 -12.12
N SER A 71 -10.95 -12.20 -11.03
CA SER A 71 -12.15 -11.34 -11.11
C SER A 71 -11.84 -9.87 -11.39
N ARG A 72 -10.70 -9.34 -10.91
CA ARG A 72 -10.38 -7.91 -10.98
C ARG A 72 -9.27 -7.57 -11.97
N PHE A 73 -8.36 -8.51 -12.22
CA PHE A 73 -7.16 -8.31 -13.04
C PHE A 73 -6.92 -9.48 -14.03
N PRO A 74 -7.93 -9.94 -14.78
CA PRO A 74 -7.81 -11.14 -15.62
C PRO A 74 -6.71 -11.02 -16.68
N HIS A 75 -6.43 -9.81 -17.15
CA HIS A 75 -5.35 -9.54 -18.12
C HIS A 75 -3.94 -9.69 -17.51
N LEU A 76 -3.81 -9.69 -16.18
CA LEU A 76 -2.52 -9.90 -15.50
C LEU A 76 -2.25 -11.38 -15.20
N LEU A 77 -3.19 -12.29 -15.45
CA LEU A 77 -2.99 -13.73 -15.20
C LEU A 77 -1.79 -14.29 -15.96
N SER A 78 -1.58 -13.88 -17.21
CA SER A 78 -0.42 -14.30 -18.02
C SER A 78 0.92 -13.73 -17.52
N ALA A 79 0.89 -12.68 -16.70
CA ALA A 79 2.08 -12.06 -16.12
C ALA A 79 2.43 -12.63 -14.73
N THR A 80 1.71 -13.65 -14.25
CA THR A 80 2.04 -14.31 -13.00
C THR A 80 3.30 -15.15 -13.14
N ILE A 81 4.22 -15.00 -12.18
CA ILE A 81 5.50 -15.73 -12.16
C ILE A 81 5.29 -17.19 -11.78
N ASN A 82 4.28 -17.47 -10.95
CA ASN A 82 3.96 -18.81 -10.43
C ASN A 82 2.65 -19.36 -11.03
N SER A 83 2.58 -19.45 -12.34
CA SER A 83 1.35 -19.90 -13.06
C SER A 83 0.90 -21.32 -12.72
N GLN A 84 1.78 -22.17 -12.19
CA GLN A 84 1.47 -23.53 -11.68
C GLN A 84 1.07 -23.45 -10.21
N VAL A 85 -0.13 -22.93 -9.94
CA VAL A 85 -0.56 -22.70 -8.57
C VAL A 85 -1.23 -23.89 -7.96
N ARG A 86 -0.84 -24.18 -6.72
CA ARG A 86 -1.56 -25.11 -5.84
C ARG A 86 -2.77 -24.38 -5.20
N PRO A 87 -3.85 -25.09 -4.88
CA PRO A 87 -4.94 -24.53 -4.09
C PRO A 87 -4.40 -23.78 -2.86
N ASN A 88 -4.95 -22.63 -2.55
CA ASN A 88 -4.56 -21.75 -1.43
C ASN A 88 -3.21 -21.00 -1.56
N GLN A 89 -2.62 -20.94 -2.74
CA GLN A 89 -1.46 -20.07 -2.98
C GLN A 89 -1.89 -18.76 -3.66
N LYS A 90 -1.16 -17.67 -3.36
CA LYS A 90 -1.36 -16.39 -4.02
C LYS A 90 -0.64 -16.34 -5.36
N GLY A 91 -1.24 -15.71 -6.35
CA GLY A 91 -0.55 -15.31 -7.58
C GLY A 91 0.52 -14.26 -7.28
N ILE A 92 1.71 -14.42 -7.85
CA ILE A 92 2.82 -13.47 -7.72
C ILE A 92 2.98 -12.74 -9.05
N LEU A 93 2.83 -11.43 -9.04
CA LEU A 93 3.01 -10.55 -10.18
C LEU A 93 4.29 -9.74 -10.06
N TYR A 94 5.00 -9.54 -11.16
CA TYR A 94 6.14 -8.63 -11.22
C TYR A 94 5.73 -7.32 -11.89
N LEU A 95 5.57 -6.26 -11.11
CA LEU A 95 5.18 -4.93 -11.55
C LEU A 95 6.36 -3.97 -11.72
N GLY A 96 7.56 -4.43 -11.35
CA GLY A 96 8.75 -3.58 -11.28
C GLY A 96 9.36 -3.16 -12.61
N ALA A 97 9.09 -3.88 -13.70
CA ALA A 97 9.72 -3.62 -15.00
C ALA A 97 9.21 -2.35 -15.69
N GLN A 98 7.97 -1.97 -15.45
CA GLN A 98 7.32 -0.85 -16.13
C GLN A 98 7.72 0.53 -15.57
N ASN A 99 8.31 0.60 -14.36
CA ASN A 99 8.65 1.84 -13.67
C ASN A 99 10.03 1.76 -12.99
N SER A 100 11.06 1.37 -13.74
CA SER A 100 12.41 1.11 -13.20
C SER A 100 13.17 2.36 -12.72
N SER A 101 12.75 3.55 -13.12
CA SER A 101 13.48 4.81 -12.86
C SER A 101 13.18 5.47 -11.51
N ILE A 102 12.04 5.15 -10.88
CA ILE A 102 11.65 5.77 -9.60
C ILE A 102 12.04 4.87 -8.45
N ILE A 103 13.09 5.23 -7.73
CA ILE A 103 13.65 4.46 -6.61
C ILE A 103 13.10 4.96 -5.26
N SER A 104 12.77 6.27 -5.16
CA SER A 104 12.33 6.90 -3.91
C SER A 104 11.44 8.11 -4.14
N ASN A 105 10.54 8.37 -3.18
CA ASN A 105 9.63 9.52 -3.20
C ASN A 105 9.37 10.05 -1.79
N THR A 106 8.99 11.33 -1.69
CA THR A 106 8.54 11.92 -0.44
C THR A 106 7.17 11.35 -0.04
N ILE A 107 7.05 10.91 1.20
CA ILE A 107 5.80 10.39 1.73
C ILE A 107 4.84 11.56 1.97
N HIS A 108 3.69 11.50 1.30
CA HIS A 108 2.69 12.55 1.33
C HIS A 108 1.55 12.23 2.30
N ALA A 109 1.11 10.98 2.33
CA ALA A 109 0.09 10.51 3.26
C ALA A 109 0.29 9.03 3.62
N VAL A 110 -0.17 8.68 4.82
CA VAL A 110 -0.37 7.31 5.28
C VAL A 110 -1.86 7.03 5.32
N ILE A 111 -2.31 6.04 4.57
CA ILE A 111 -3.72 5.74 4.34
C ILE A 111 -3.98 4.29 4.73
N VAL A 112 -4.79 4.07 5.75
CA VAL A 112 -5.17 2.73 6.22
C VAL A 112 -6.40 2.25 5.44
N PRO A 113 -6.26 1.26 4.53
CA PRO A 113 -7.39 0.71 3.82
C PRO A 113 -8.21 -0.22 4.72
N ILE A 114 -9.54 -0.11 4.65
CA ILE A 114 -10.51 -0.96 5.36
C ILE A 114 -11.54 -1.46 4.37
N LEU A 115 -11.77 -2.79 4.34
CA LEU A 115 -12.82 -3.42 3.53
C LEU A 115 -14.17 -3.46 4.25
N GLY A 116 -15.24 -3.60 3.48
CA GLY A 116 -16.57 -4.00 4.00
C GLY A 116 -17.42 -2.89 4.60
N SER A 117 -17.18 -1.64 4.28
CA SER A 117 -18.01 -0.52 4.71
C SER A 117 -19.16 -0.23 3.74
N SER A 118 -20.38 0.07 4.28
CA SER A 118 -21.49 0.63 3.50
C SER A 118 -21.16 2.04 3.01
N ASP A 119 -20.42 2.80 3.83
CA ASP A 119 -20.02 4.18 3.55
C ASP A 119 -18.54 4.20 3.14
N SER A 120 -18.30 4.13 1.83
CA SER A 120 -16.94 4.22 1.29
C SER A 120 -16.46 5.67 1.23
N GLY A 121 -15.16 5.90 1.50
CA GLY A 121 -14.56 7.23 1.45
C GLY A 121 -13.40 7.41 2.42
N PHE A 122 -12.79 8.60 2.35
CA PHE A 122 -11.68 8.98 3.21
C PHE A 122 -12.15 9.70 4.47
N SER A 123 -11.45 9.46 5.56
CA SER A 123 -11.60 10.23 6.81
C SER A 123 -10.22 10.42 7.46
N ARG A 124 -10.05 11.53 8.18
CA ARG A 124 -8.81 11.77 8.95
C ARG A 124 -8.62 10.68 10.00
N SER A 125 -7.38 10.24 10.19
CA SER A 125 -6.99 9.30 11.23
C SER A 125 -6.11 9.99 12.26
N THR A 126 -6.17 9.50 13.49
CA THR A 126 -5.23 9.91 14.55
C THR A 126 -3.96 9.06 14.50
N VAL A 127 -2.86 9.59 15.03
CA VAL A 127 -1.60 8.84 15.14
C VAL A 127 -1.78 7.51 15.90
N PRO A 128 -2.49 7.45 17.05
CA PRO A 128 -2.76 6.18 17.72
C PRO A 128 -3.48 5.15 16.85
N ASN A 129 -4.52 5.55 16.12
CA ASN A 129 -5.25 4.66 15.23
C ASN A 129 -4.38 4.12 14.09
N SER A 130 -3.54 4.97 13.51
CA SER A 130 -2.59 4.57 12.46
C SER A 130 -1.50 3.65 13.02
N ILE A 131 -1.02 3.86 14.24
CA ILE A 131 -0.10 2.93 14.92
C ILE A 131 -0.78 1.55 15.09
N MET A 132 -2.03 1.50 15.52
CA MET A 132 -2.75 0.23 15.68
C MET A 132 -2.89 -0.56 14.36
N ALA A 133 -2.99 0.12 13.23
CA ALA A 133 -3.01 -0.52 11.92
C ALA A 133 -1.62 -1.05 11.48
N VAL A 134 -0.55 -0.32 11.80
CA VAL A 134 0.83 -0.64 11.41
C VAL A 134 1.48 -1.66 12.33
N ALA A 135 1.25 -1.57 13.64
CA ALA A 135 1.96 -2.32 14.66
C ALA A 135 1.87 -3.84 14.52
N PRO A 136 0.68 -4.46 14.29
CA PRO A 136 0.56 -5.91 14.24
C PRO A 136 1.43 -6.56 13.16
N THR A 137 1.56 -5.92 12.02
CA THR A 137 2.26 -6.49 10.87
C THR A 137 3.71 -6.02 10.74
N THR A 138 4.04 -4.84 11.25
CA THR A 138 5.40 -4.30 11.16
C THR A 138 6.23 -4.64 12.40
N LEU A 139 5.69 -4.46 13.62
CA LEU A 139 6.46 -4.65 14.85
C LEU A 139 6.56 -6.12 15.28
N HIS A 140 5.54 -6.94 14.97
CA HIS A 140 5.57 -8.35 15.35
C HIS A 140 6.39 -9.22 14.39
N HIS A 141 6.42 -8.88 13.10
CA HIS A 141 7.18 -9.65 12.10
C HIS A 141 8.69 -9.31 12.07
N LEU A 142 9.12 -8.22 12.70
CA LEU A 142 10.53 -7.87 12.80
C LEU A 142 11.04 -8.24 14.20
N PRO A 143 11.81 -9.33 14.36
CA PRO A 143 12.09 -9.95 15.67
C PRO A 143 13.00 -9.14 16.59
N HIS A 144 13.71 -8.12 16.06
CA HIS A 144 14.65 -7.34 16.84
C HIS A 144 14.32 -5.84 16.81
N HIS A 145 14.65 -5.11 17.90
CA HIS A 145 14.52 -3.64 18.01
C HIS A 145 13.08 -3.08 17.97
N ARG A 146 12.10 -3.80 18.53
CA ARG A 146 10.68 -3.36 18.56
C ARG A 146 10.49 -1.94 19.05
N ASN A 147 11.17 -1.55 20.15
CA ASN A 147 11.05 -0.21 20.72
C ASN A 147 11.59 0.88 19.78
N GLU A 148 12.70 0.60 19.10
CA GLU A 148 13.27 1.53 18.12
C GLU A 148 12.37 1.63 16.88
N SER A 149 11.90 0.52 16.36
CA SER A 149 10.94 0.49 15.25
C SER A 149 9.66 1.24 15.60
N TYR A 150 9.13 1.06 16.81
CA TYR A 150 7.97 1.81 17.29
C TYR A 150 8.23 3.33 17.32
N LYS A 151 9.37 3.77 17.85
CA LYS A 151 9.75 5.20 17.86
C LYS A 151 9.84 5.78 16.45
N LYS A 152 10.46 5.04 15.52
CA LYS A 152 10.57 5.44 14.10
C LYS A 152 9.20 5.55 13.43
N ILE A 153 8.33 4.55 13.61
CA ILE A 153 6.96 4.55 13.06
C ILE A 153 6.16 5.70 13.67
N LYS A 154 6.18 5.88 14.99
CA LYS A 154 5.50 6.99 15.65
C LYS A 154 5.98 8.35 15.11
N LYS A 155 7.29 8.52 14.91
CA LYS A 155 7.87 9.72 14.32
C LYS A 155 7.34 9.98 12.91
N LEU A 156 7.31 8.96 12.06
CA LEU A 156 6.74 9.06 10.71
C LEU A 156 5.27 9.50 10.75
N LEU A 157 4.44 8.79 11.51
CA LEU A 157 3.01 9.05 11.58
C LEU A 157 2.68 10.42 12.21
N SER A 158 3.55 10.93 13.09
CA SER A 158 3.36 12.27 13.68
C SER A 158 3.69 13.42 12.72
N LYS A 159 4.50 13.17 11.69
CA LYS A 159 4.90 14.17 10.70
C LYS A 159 4.08 14.12 9.41
N THR A 160 3.41 13.00 9.15
CA THR A 160 2.72 12.73 7.90
C THR A 160 1.21 12.77 8.13
N PRO A 161 0.40 13.34 7.23
CA PRO A 161 -1.04 13.22 7.29
C PRO A 161 -1.51 11.76 7.29
N ASN A 162 -2.44 11.43 8.18
CA ASN A 162 -2.95 10.07 8.34
C ASN A 162 -4.44 10.02 8.00
N PHE A 163 -4.85 8.99 7.26
CA PHE A 163 -6.22 8.77 6.85
C PHE A 163 -6.64 7.31 7.01
N ILE A 164 -7.94 7.10 7.15
CA ILE A 164 -8.61 5.82 6.94
C ILE A 164 -9.33 5.91 5.60
N TRP A 165 -9.18 4.90 4.78
CA TRP A 165 -9.92 4.77 3.54
C TRP A 165 -10.82 3.54 3.58
N ARG A 166 -12.13 3.79 3.71
CA ARG A 166 -13.13 2.73 3.55
C ARG A 166 -13.29 2.46 2.07
N LEU A 167 -12.73 1.34 1.64
CA LEU A 167 -12.62 0.99 0.22
C LEU A 167 -14.00 0.68 -0.39
N PRO A 168 -14.31 1.24 -1.55
CA PRO A 168 -15.46 0.82 -2.32
C PRO A 168 -15.22 -0.60 -2.88
N LYS A 169 -16.32 -1.27 -3.27
CA LYS A 169 -16.24 -2.66 -3.77
C LYS A 169 -15.64 -2.76 -5.16
N ASP A 170 -15.88 -1.80 -6.02
CA ASP A 170 -15.43 -1.84 -7.41
C ASP A 170 -14.23 -0.94 -7.68
N LYS A 171 -13.48 -1.34 -8.71
CA LYS A 171 -12.23 -0.71 -9.12
C LYS A 171 -12.39 0.74 -9.58
N LYS A 172 -13.46 1.05 -10.31
CA LYS A 172 -13.72 2.38 -10.84
C LYS A 172 -13.92 3.41 -9.72
N HIS A 173 -14.67 3.03 -8.68
CA HIS A 173 -14.87 3.91 -7.52
C HIS A 173 -13.61 4.04 -6.66
N ILE A 174 -12.74 3.01 -6.59
CA ILE A 174 -11.41 3.13 -5.95
C ILE A 174 -10.62 4.25 -6.63
N ILE A 175 -10.53 4.24 -7.95
CA ILE A 175 -9.81 5.24 -8.73
C ILE A 175 -10.41 6.63 -8.53
N GLN A 176 -11.71 6.75 -8.70
CA GLN A 176 -12.43 8.03 -8.56
C GLN A 176 -12.24 8.66 -7.17
N GLN A 177 -12.42 7.88 -6.11
CA GLN A 177 -12.25 8.37 -4.74
C GLN A 177 -10.80 8.79 -4.47
N PHE A 178 -9.82 8.05 -5.00
CA PHE A 178 -8.41 8.40 -4.82
C PHE A 178 -8.04 9.70 -5.54
N HIS A 179 -8.53 9.90 -6.76
CA HIS A 179 -8.34 11.17 -7.49
C HIS A 179 -8.98 12.36 -6.76
N THR A 180 -10.22 12.20 -6.28
CA THR A 180 -10.89 13.24 -5.47
C THR A 180 -10.08 13.55 -4.21
N PHE A 181 -9.63 12.53 -3.50
CA PHE A 181 -8.79 12.69 -2.31
C PHE A 181 -7.50 13.46 -2.60
N GLN A 182 -6.80 13.14 -3.70
CA GLN A 182 -5.59 13.87 -4.09
C GLN A 182 -5.85 15.34 -4.36
N ASN A 183 -6.97 15.68 -4.98
CA ASN A 183 -7.30 17.06 -5.37
C ASN A 183 -7.79 17.91 -4.20
N GLU A 184 -8.45 17.31 -3.21
CA GLU A 184 -9.12 18.04 -2.12
C GLU A 184 -8.35 18.06 -0.80
N SER A 185 -7.51 17.06 -0.55
CA SER A 185 -6.96 16.81 0.80
C SER A 185 -5.55 17.33 0.97
N ILE A 186 -4.98 17.92 -0.04
CA ILE A 186 -3.57 18.25 -0.17
C ILE A 186 -3.38 19.50 -0.98
#